data_e336fcf71156484aab13396acf5665a8
#
_entry.id   e336fcf71156484aab13396acf5665a8
#
_cell.length_a   1.000
_cell.length_b   1.000
_cell.length_c   1.000
_cell.angle_alpha   90.00
_cell.angle_beta   90.00
_cell.angle_gamma   90.00
#
_symmetry.space_group_name_H-M   'P 1'
#
loop_
_entity.id
_entity.type
_entity.pdbx_description
1 polymer ?
#
loop_
_entity_poly.entity_id
_entity_poly.type
_entity_poly.pdbx_seq_one_letter_code
_entity_poly.pdbx_strand_id
1 'polypeptide(L)'
;MIRKLILPALLLIAGSAQAGDEAGHAHASDADSHLATLGDIRLVHAWTRATDRGEALVFMEIEHNGHKAATLTGGASGIADGVNLVAFRSRDGNAGYVTLPDLTIAPGTEMVLQPEGVALRLTGLDEPLVEDQSFDMEVAFDLGHAQVIVQIEAPNATRHSHAGHAH
;
A
#
# COMPACT_ATOMS: atom_id res chain seq x y z
N MET A 1 -80.14 -21.93 36.59
CA MET A 1 -79.82 -20.73 35.73
C MET A 1 -78.48 -20.13 36.22
N ILE A 2 -77.39 -20.49 35.63
CA ILE A 2 -76.05 -20.16 36.10
C ILE A 2 -75.49 -19.12 35.11
N ARG A 3 -75.30 -17.88 35.58
CA ARG A 3 -74.63 -16.81 34.85
C ARG A 3 -73.10 -16.96 34.94
N LYS A 4 -72.44 -17.25 33.87
CA LYS A 4 -70.98 -17.24 33.77
C LYS A 4 -70.49 -15.83 33.59
N LEU A 5 -69.67 -15.36 34.52
CA LEU A 5 -68.96 -14.10 34.46
C LEU A 5 -67.67 -14.33 33.63
N ILE A 6 -67.49 -13.62 32.55
CA ILE A 6 -66.27 -13.66 31.71
C ILE A 6 -65.42 -12.46 32.09
N LEU A 7 -64.21 -12.74 32.62
CA LEU A 7 -63.20 -11.75 32.95
C LEU A 7 -62.30 -11.54 31.69
N PRO A 8 -62.04 -10.34 31.22
CA PRO A 8 -61.07 -10.13 30.15
C PRO A 8 -59.65 -10.15 30.72
N ALA A 9 -58.80 -10.99 30.18
CA ALA A 9 -57.36 -11.03 30.45
C ALA A 9 -56.68 -9.88 29.70
N LEU A 10 -56.03 -8.99 30.46
CA LEU A 10 -55.20 -7.91 29.93
C LEU A 10 -53.82 -8.47 29.51
N LEU A 11 -53.54 -8.55 28.23
CA LEU A 11 -52.27 -9.00 27.69
C LEU A 11 -51.29 -7.83 27.67
N LEU A 12 -50.31 -7.82 28.59
CA LEU A 12 -49.14 -6.91 28.53
C LEU A 12 -48.19 -7.39 27.44
N ILE A 13 -48.07 -6.67 26.38
CA ILE A 13 -47.02 -6.86 25.38
C ILE A 13 -45.76 -6.15 25.88
N ALA A 14 -44.80 -6.90 26.39
CA ALA A 14 -43.47 -6.42 26.67
C ALA A 14 -42.72 -6.25 25.32
N GLY A 15 -42.52 -5.02 24.89
CA GLY A 15 -41.68 -4.71 23.76
C GLY A 15 -40.21 -4.98 24.06
N SER A 16 -39.66 -5.99 23.41
CA SER A 16 -38.21 -6.26 23.42
C SER A 16 -37.54 -5.19 22.52
N ALA A 17 -36.83 -4.24 23.11
CA ALA A 17 -35.90 -3.39 22.40
C ALA A 17 -34.75 -4.28 21.92
N GLN A 18 -34.69 -4.58 20.63
CA GLN A 18 -33.49 -5.08 19.98
C GLN A 18 -32.47 -3.94 19.93
N ALA A 19 -31.43 -4.06 20.76
CA ALA A 19 -30.20 -3.32 20.54
C ALA A 19 -29.62 -3.82 19.22
N GLY A 20 -29.61 -2.97 18.21
CA GLY A 20 -28.87 -3.22 16.99
C GLY A 20 -27.39 -3.28 17.34
N ASP A 21 -26.76 -4.44 17.13
CA ASP A 21 -25.32 -4.56 17.00
C ASP A 21 -24.91 -3.73 15.78
N GLU A 22 -24.52 -2.50 16.01
CA GLU A 22 -23.69 -1.75 15.08
C GLU A 22 -22.35 -2.49 15.04
N ALA A 23 -22.19 -3.38 14.04
CA ALA A 23 -20.90 -3.87 13.66
C ALA A 23 -20.07 -2.64 13.27
N GLY A 24 -19.27 -2.15 14.23
CA GLY A 24 -18.27 -1.14 13.99
C GLY A 24 -17.35 -1.66 12.89
N HIS A 25 -17.53 -1.14 11.68
CA HIS A 25 -16.49 -1.20 10.68
C HIS A 25 -15.32 -0.43 11.29
N ALA A 26 -14.35 -1.17 11.83
CA ALA A 26 -13.05 -0.62 12.14
C ALA A 26 -12.50 -0.09 10.81
N HIS A 27 -12.58 1.23 10.61
CA HIS A 27 -11.73 1.88 9.63
C HIS A 27 -10.30 1.59 10.08
N ALA A 28 -9.61 0.70 9.35
CA ALA A 28 -8.16 0.67 9.41
C ALA A 28 -7.74 2.13 9.23
N SER A 29 -7.00 2.66 10.19
CA SER A 29 -6.56 4.05 10.14
C SER A 29 -5.72 4.21 8.87
N ASP A 30 -5.89 5.30 8.13
CA ASP A 30 -5.12 5.58 6.91
C ASP A 30 -3.60 5.43 7.13
N ALA A 31 -3.13 5.60 8.36
CA ALA A 31 -1.74 5.37 8.77
C ALA A 31 -1.27 3.91 8.59
N ASP A 32 -2.14 2.90 8.73
CA ASP A 32 -1.79 1.49 8.56
C ASP A 32 -1.68 1.10 7.07
N SER A 33 -2.34 1.82 6.17
CA SER A 33 -2.30 1.54 4.73
C SER A 33 -0.98 1.95 4.06
N HIS A 34 -0.17 2.78 4.71
CA HIS A 34 1.09 3.32 4.19
C HIS A 34 2.34 2.64 4.74
N LEU A 35 2.17 1.63 5.61
CA LEU A 35 3.26 0.91 6.26
C LEU A 35 3.16 -0.58 6.00
N ALA A 36 4.25 -1.17 5.47
CA ALA A 36 4.45 -2.60 5.43
C ALA A 36 5.74 -2.99 6.17
N THR A 37 5.82 -4.21 6.68
CA THR A 37 6.98 -4.68 7.42
C THR A 37 7.43 -6.07 6.97
N LEU A 38 8.75 -6.27 6.96
CA LEU A 38 9.38 -7.59 6.75
C LEU A 38 10.52 -7.73 7.76
N GLY A 39 10.24 -8.37 8.90
CA GLY A 39 11.19 -8.41 10.01
C GLY A 39 11.55 -7.00 10.48
N ASP A 40 12.85 -6.66 10.40
CA ASP A 40 13.36 -5.33 10.78
C ASP A 40 13.31 -4.28 9.66
N ILE A 41 12.74 -4.62 8.50
CA ILE A 41 12.54 -3.69 7.38
C ILE A 41 11.14 -3.11 7.44
N ARG A 42 11.04 -1.79 7.27
CA ARG A 42 9.78 -1.05 7.13
C ARG A 42 9.76 -0.39 5.76
N LEU A 43 8.65 -0.54 5.08
CA LEU A 43 8.36 0.09 3.78
C LEU A 43 7.25 1.10 3.99
N VAL A 44 7.52 2.35 3.71
CA VAL A 44 6.58 3.45 3.98
C VAL A 44 6.30 4.24 2.71
N HIS A 45 5.07 4.73 2.62
CA HIS A 45 4.65 5.66 1.59
C HIS A 45 4.93 5.17 0.15
N ALA A 46 4.54 3.92 -0.16
CA ALA A 46 4.66 3.41 -1.52
C ALA A 46 3.69 4.17 -2.45
N TRP A 47 4.24 4.76 -3.54
CA TRP A 47 3.47 5.56 -4.47
C TRP A 47 3.99 5.48 -5.90
N THR A 48 3.15 5.82 -6.85
CA THR A 48 3.47 5.95 -8.27
C THR A 48 2.74 7.14 -8.88
N ARG A 49 3.01 7.47 -10.12
CA ARG A 49 2.26 8.48 -10.88
C ARG A 49 1.17 7.84 -11.71
N ALA A 50 0.04 8.53 -11.84
CA ALA A 50 -0.97 8.20 -12.84
C ALA A 50 -0.33 8.21 -14.24
N THR A 51 -0.66 7.22 -15.07
CA THR A 51 -0.12 7.07 -16.43
C THR A 51 -1.07 6.26 -17.30
N ASP A 52 -1.12 6.60 -18.59
CA ASP A 52 -1.78 5.83 -19.65
C ASP A 52 -0.80 4.94 -20.44
N ARG A 53 0.46 4.88 -20.00
CA ARG A 53 1.52 4.09 -20.63
C ARG A 53 1.54 2.68 -20.06
N GLY A 54 2.12 1.74 -20.82
CA GLY A 54 2.31 0.36 -20.38
C GLY A 54 3.42 0.16 -19.33
N GLU A 55 3.93 1.25 -18.73
CA GLU A 55 4.95 1.20 -17.67
C GLU A 55 4.76 2.30 -16.63
N ALA A 56 5.18 2.03 -15.40
CA ALA A 56 5.20 2.98 -14.29
C ALA A 56 6.44 2.78 -13.41
N LEU A 57 6.75 3.79 -12.58
CA LEU A 57 7.81 3.74 -11.58
C LEU A 57 7.20 3.85 -10.20
N VAL A 58 7.51 2.92 -9.32
CA VAL A 58 7.08 2.92 -7.93
C VAL A 58 8.22 3.40 -7.04
N PHE A 59 7.88 4.26 -6.12
CA PHE A 59 8.74 4.93 -5.15
C PHE A 59 8.27 4.62 -3.74
N MET A 60 9.19 4.63 -2.77
CA MET A 60 8.90 4.42 -1.35
C MET A 60 10.13 4.73 -0.49
N GLU A 61 9.93 4.79 0.80
CA GLU A 61 11.00 4.82 1.78
C GLU A 61 11.18 3.42 2.37
N ILE A 62 12.43 2.97 2.53
CA ILE A 62 12.80 1.69 3.10
C ILE A 62 13.70 1.94 4.30
N GLU A 63 13.17 1.73 5.50
CA GLU A 63 13.90 1.84 6.75
C GLU A 63 14.39 0.45 7.16
N HIS A 64 15.69 0.30 7.38
CA HIS A 64 16.28 -0.95 7.82
C HIS A 64 16.82 -0.85 9.25
N ASN A 65 16.05 -1.33 10.21
CA ASN A 65 16.34 -1.27 11.65
C ASN A 65 17.09 -2.51 12.17
N GLY A 66 17.46 -3.44 11.30
CA GLY A 66 18.14 -4.68 11.64
C GLY A 66 19.65 -4.53 11.84
N HIS A 67 20.32 -5.66 12.06
CA HIS A 67 21.77 -5.74 12.31
C HIS A 67 22.56 -6.39 11.17
N LYS A 68 21.88 -6.93 10.15
CA LYS A 68 22.48 -7.55 8.97
C LYS A 68 21.99 -6.83 7.73
N ALA A 69 22.85 -6.69 6.72
CA ALA A 69 22.43 -6.13 5.44
C ALA A 69 21.27 -6.93 4.84
N ALA A 70 20.37 -6.23 4.15
CA ALA A 70 19.28 -6.81 3.37
C ALA A 70 19.47 -6.43 1.90
N THR A 71 19.00 -7.27 0.99
CA THR A 71 19.17 -7.05 -0.44
C THR A 71 17.79 -6.96 -1.11
N LEU A 72 17.47 -5.77 -1.64
CA LEU A 72 16.28 -5.56 -2.49
C LEU A 72 16.56 -6.15 -3.88
N THR A 73 15.71 -7.05 -4.35
CA THR A 73 15.90 -7.80 -5.60
C THR A 73 14.87 -7.46 -6.68
N GLY A 74 13.78 -6.77 -6.32
CA GLY A 74 12.70 -6.41 -7.24
C GLY A 74 11.32 -6.52 -6.61
N GLY A 75 10.36 -7.09 -7.33
CA GLY A 75 8.99 -7.26 -6.83
C GLY A 75 8.10 -8.00 -7.80
N ALA A 76 6.80 -8.05 -7.48
CA ALA A 76 5.73 -8.55 -8.34
C ALA A 76 4.44 -7.76 -8.12
N SER A 77 3.58 -7.69 -9.12
CA SER A 77 2.23 -7.13 -9.00
C SER A 77 1.28 -7.82 -9.95
N GLY A 78 0.03 -7.98 -9.54
CA GLY A 78 -1.00 -8.60 -10.38
C GLY A 78 -1.45 -7.76 -11.55
N ILE A 79 -1.04 -6.48 -11.64
CA ILE A 79 -1.42 -5.54 -12.71
C ILE A 79 -0.32 -5.33 -13.75
N ALA A 80 0.82 -6.03 -13.66
CA ALA A 80 1.97 -5.84 -14.53
C ALA A 80 2.64 -7.18 -14.87
N ASP A 81 3.20 -7.29 -16.05
CA ASP A 81 3.97 -8.48 -16.48
C ASP A 81 5.28 -8.65 -15.71
N GLY A 82 5.87 -7.55 -15.23
CA GLY A 82 7.14 -7.59 -14.50
C GLY A 82 7.39 -6.36 -13.65
N VAL A 83 8.16 -6.57 -12.57
CA VAL A 83 8.64 -5.52 -11.67
C VAL A 83 10.16 -5.65 -11.52
N ASN A 84 10.90 -4.64 -11.98
CA ASN A 84 12.35 -4.64 -12.00
C ASN A 84 12.92 -3.45 -11.21
N LEU A 85 14.00 -3.70 -10.48
CA LEU A 85 14.77 -2.65 -9.85
C LEU A 85 15.52 -1.85 -10.91
N VAL A 86 15.44 -0.50 -10.86
CA VAL A 86 16.08 0.39 -11.82
C VAL A 86 16.74 1.58 -11.12
N ALA A 87 17.77 2.13 -11.74
CA ALA A 87 18.39 3.38 -11.28
C ALA A 87 18.45 4.39 -12.42
N PHE A 88 18.17 5.65 -12.11
CA PHE A 88 18.35 6.75 -13.06
C PHE A 88 19.83 7.02 -13.28
N ARG A 89 20.22 7.14 -14.54
CA ARG A 89 21.57 7.49 -14.93
C ARG A 89 21.54 8.57 -15.99
N SER A 90 22.43 9.55 -15.83
CA SER A 90 22.68 10.56 -16.83
C SER A 90 24.15 10.47 -17.25
N ARG A 91 24.41 10.17 -18.51
CA ARG A 91 25.75 10.04 -19.07
C ARG A 91 25.77 10.55 -20.51
N ASP A 92 26.77 11.40 -20.83
CA ASP A 92 27.03 11.87 -22.18
C ASP A 92 25.80 12.52 -22.89
N GLY A 93 24.97 13.24 -22.11
CA GLY A 93 23.73 13.86 -22.59
C GLY A 93 22.53 12.92 -22.71
N ASN A 94 22.68 11.64 -22.42
CA ASN A 94 21.58 10.68 -22.36
C ASN A 94 21.20 10.42 -20.90
N ALA A 95 19.92 10.64 -20.57
CA ALA A 95 19.36 10.39 -19.26
C ALA A 95 18.27 9.31 -19.35
N GLY A 96 18.24 8.39 -18.39
CA GLY A 96 17.24 7.32 -18.38
C GLY A 96 17.47 6.31 -17.26
N TYR A 97 16.51 5.42 -17.11
CA TYR A 97 16.58 4.34 -16.13
C TYR A 97 17.27 3.10 -16.72
N VAL A 98 18.19 2.53 -15.97
CA VAL A 98 18.88 1.28 -16.28
C VAL A 98 18.52 0.24 -15.22
N THR A 99 18.35 -1.03 -15.62
CA THR A 99 18.07 -2.13 -14.72
C THR A 99 19.26 -2.40 -13.79
N LEU A 100 18.98 -2.60 -12.51
CA LEU A 100 19.92 -3.11 -11.52
C LEU A 100 19.57 -4.57 -11.20
N PRO A 101 20.55 -5.45 -10.98
CA PRO A 101 20.29 -6.82 -10.56
C PRO A 101 19.74 -6.87 -9.13
N ASP A 102 20.26 -6.04 -8.25
CA ASP A 102 19.93 -5.94 -6.83
C ASP A 102 20.43 -4.63 -6.23
N LEU A 103 20.04 -4.35 -4.98
CA LEU A 103 20.51 -3.22 -4.18
C LEU A 103 20.65 -3.63 -2.72
N THR A 104 21.88 -3.62 -2.22
CA THR A 104 22.16 -3.89 -0.81
C THR A 104 21.85 -2.65 0.05
N ILE A 105 21.08 -2.86 1.11
CA ILE A 105 20.71 -1.86 2.13
C ILE A 105 21.46 -2.20 3.41
N ALA A 106 22.30 -1.29 3.89
CA ALA A 106 23.09 -1.48 5.09
C ALA A 106 22.21 -1.46 6.36
N PRO A 107 22.63 -2.15 7.43
CA PRO A 107 21.94 -2.08 8.73
C PRO A 107 21.85 -0.65 9.27
N GLY A 108 20.71 -0.30 9.87
CA GLY A 108 20.50 0.99 10.49
C GLY A 108 20.44 2.17 9.51
N THR A 109 20.17 1.90 8.22
CA THR A 109 20.05 2.96 7.19
C THR A 109 18.64 3.07 6.65
N GLU A 110 18.36 4.24 6.10
CA GLU A 110 17.18 4.53 5.30
C GLU A 110 17.59 4.62 3.82
N MET A 111 16.78 4.04 2.95
CA MET A 111 16.91 4.11 1.50
C MET A 111 15.64 4.70 0.91
N VAL A 112 15.75 5.79 0.16
CA VAL A 112 14.62 6.42 -0.51
C VAL A 112 14.64 6.09 -1.99
N LEU A 113 13.61 5.37 -2.45
CA LEU A 113 13.31 5.22 -3.86
C LEU A 113 12.51 6.45 -4.30
N GLN A 114 13.04 7.19 -5.29
CA GLN A 114 12.48 8.48 -5.71
C GLN A 114 12.68 8.76 -7.19
N PRO A 115 11.92 9.71 -7.77
CA PRO A 115 12.16 10.17 -9.13
C PRO A 115 13.62 10.61 -9.37
N GLU A 116 14.16 10.25 -10.53
CA GLU A 116 15.57 10.50 -10.91
C GLU A 116 16.60 9.84 -9.96
N GLY A 117 16.16 8.87 -9.18
CA GLY A 117 16.96 8.04 -8.28
C GLY A 117 16.81 6.55 -8.59
N VAL A 118 16.66 5.75 -7.54
CA VAL A 118 16.31 4.34 -7.61
C VAL A 118 14.78 4.20 -7.59
N ALA A 119 14.24 3.22 -8.31
CA ALA A 119 12.82 2.91 -8.36
C ALA A 119 12.57 1.43 -8.66
N LEU A 120 11.33 0.97 -8.45
CA LEU A 120 10.82 -0.27 -9.01
C LEU A 120 10.01 0.07 -10.27
N ARG A 121 10.40 -0.50 -11.42
CA ARG A 121 9.71 -0.29 -12.69
C ARG A 121 8.74 -1.42 -12.94
N LEU A 122 7.46 -1.08 -13.09
CA LEU A 122 6.42 -1.96 -13.63
C LEU A 122 6.45 -1.89 -15.15
N THR A 123 6.34 -3.03 -15.80
CA THR A 123 6.27 -3.17 -17.27
C THR A 123 5.10 -4.05 -17.65
N GLY A 124 4.50 -3.79 -18.82
CA GLY A 124 3.34 -4.55 -19.29
C GLY A 124 2.12 -4.31 -18.39
N LEU A 125 1.81 -3.05 -18.08
CA LEU A 125 0.58 -2.72 -17.35
C LEU A 125 -0.64 -3.09 -18.19
N ASP A 126 -1.57 -3.83 -17.61
CA ASP A 126 -2.81 -4.26 -18.26
C ASP A 126 -3.78 -3.09 -18.50
N GLU A 127 -3.79 -2.12 -17.59
CA GLU A 127 -4.69 -0.97 -17.60
C GLU A 127 -3.96 0.33 -17.21
N PRO A 128 -4.48 1.51 -17.61
CA PRO A 128 -3.98 2.80 -17.14
C PRO A 128 -4.04 2.93 -15.62
N LEU A 129 -3.04 3.56 -15.02
CA LEU A 129 -3.05 3.94 -13.61
C LEU A 129 -3.76 5.28 -13.45
N VAL A 130 -4.84 5.30 -12.66
CA VAL A 130 -5.70 6.47 -12.46
C VAL A 130 -5.41 7.10 -11.09
N GLU A 131 -5.25 8.43 -11.05
CA GLU A 131 -5.04 9.21 -9.82
C GLU A 131 -6.10 8.88 -8.75
N ASP A 132 -5.74 8.94 -7.49
CA ASP A 132 -6.55 8.64 -6.30
C ASP A 132 -6.96 7.15 -6.16
N GLN A 133 -6.45 6.26 -7.01
CA GLN A 133 -6.57 4.81 -6.85
C GLN A 133 -5.32 4.21 -6.21
N SER A 134 -5.39 2.93 -5.89
CA SER A 134 -4.26 2.15 -5.35
C SER A 134 -4.28 0.72 -5.87
N PHE A 135 -3.14 0.03 -5.76
CA PHE A 135 -3.02 -1.38 -6.07
C PHE A 135 -2.02 -2.08 -5.14
N ASP A 136 -2.15 -3.40 -5.04
CA ASP A 136 -1.25 -4.22 -4.25
C ASP A 136 0.01 -4.57 -5.04
N MET A 137 1.16 -4.50 -4.37
CA MET A 137 2.45 -4.91 -4.92
C MET A 137 3.26 -5.66 -3.87
N GLU A 138 3.99 -6.66 -4.30
CA GLU A 138 4.98 -7.37 -3.51
C GLU A 138 6.37 -6.79 -3.77
N VAL A 139 7.09 -6.44 -2.71
CA VAL A 139 8.49 -5.99 -2.76
C VAL A 139 9.37 -7.14 -2.28
N ALA A 140 10.32 -7.56 -3.12
CA ALA A 140 11.14 -8.74 -2.91
C ALA A 140 12.51 -8.39 -2.36
N PHE A 141 12.91 -9.10 -1.28
CA PHE A 141 14.23 -9.07 -0.67
C PHE A 141 14.81 -10.47 -0.61
N ASP A 142 16.12 -10.57 -0.36
CA ASP A 142 16.82 -11.85 -0.13
C ASP A 142 16.31 -12.62 1.09
N LEU A 143 15.60 -11.97 2.00
CA LEU A 143 15.03 -12.56 3.22
C LEU A 143 13.50 -12.77 3.16
N GLY A 144 12.85 -12.48 2.03
CA GLY A 144 11.42 -12.68 1.82
C GLY A 144 10.75 -11.54 1.08
N HIS A 145 9.43 -11.43 1.23
CA HIS A 145 8.61 -10.48 0.51
C HIS A 145 7.72 -9.66 1.46
N ALA A 146 7.53 -8.38 1.16
CA ALA A 146 6.59 -7.51 1.86
C ALA A 146 5.47 -7.06 0.91
N GLN A 147 4.22 -7.13 1.37
CA GLN A 147 3.08 -6.60 0.62
C GLN A 147 2.92 -5.11 0.94
N VAL A 148 2.83 -4.29 -0.09
CA VAL A 148 2.60 -2.85 0.01
C VAL A 148 1.38 -2.44 -0.79
N ILE A 149 0.67 -1.42 -0.32
CA ILE A 149 -0.37 -0.73 -1.08
C ILE A 149 0.28 0.49 -1.73
N VAL A 150 0.31 0.51 -3.06
CA VAL A 150 0.89 1.61 -3.84
C VAL A 150 -0.20 2.62 -4.17
N GLN A 151 -0.05 3.85 -3.71
CA GLN A 151 -0.97 4.96 -4.03
C GLN A 151 -0.63 5.55 -5.39
N ILE A 152 -1.66 5.88 -6.18
CA ILE A 152 -1.50 6.51 -7.50
C ILE A 152 -1.72 8.01 -7.35
N GLU A 153 -0.64 8.75 -7.44
CA GLU A 153 -0.59 10.20 -7.34
C GLU A 153 -0.79 10.87 -8.70
N ALA A 154 -0.97 12.18 -8.69
CA ALA A 154 -1.06 12.98 -9.91
C ALA A 154 0.08 12.69 -10.91
N PRO A 155 -0.14 12.82 -12.24
CA PRO A 155 0.88 12.50 -13.25
C PRO A 155 2.19 13.27 -13.12
N ASN A 156 2.16 14.43 -12.47
CA ASN A 156 3.31 15.32 -12.23
C ASN A 156 3.80 15.34 -10.78
N ALA A 157 3.30 14.44 -9.92
CA ALA A 157 3.72 14.34 -8.53
C ALA A 157 5.23 14.12 -8.41
N THR A 158 5.87 14.80 -7.47
CA THR A 158 7.29 14.65 -7.16
C THR A 158 7.54 13.93 -5.83
N ARG A 159 6.47 13.72 -5.06
CA ARG A 159 6.45 13.02 -3.76
C ARG A 159 5.03 12.51 -3.47
N HIS A 160 4.90 11.63 -2.51
CA HIS A 160 3.60 11.21 -1.98
C HIS A 160 2.88 12.37 -1.29
N SER A 161 1.59 12.54 -1.55
CA SER A 161 0.79 13.69 -1.08
C SER A 161 0.67 13.77 0.45
N HIS A 162 0.72 12.62 1.15
CA HIS A 162 0.65 12.55 2.61
C HIS A 162 2.01 12.53 3.32
N ALA A 163 3.13 12.55 2.60
CA ALA A 163 4.49 12.55 3.16
C ALA A 163 4.89 13.85 3.90
N GLY A 164 3.94 14.65 4.34
CA GLY A 164 4.17 15.92 5.03
C GLY A 164 3.36 16.13 6.31
N HIS A 165 2.54 15.18 6.71
CA HIS A 165 1.79 15.27 7.97
C HIS A 165 2.62 14.64 9.09
N ALA A 166 3.47 15.47 9.74
CA ALA A 166 4.06 15.13 11.03
C ALA A 166 2.95 15.04 12.09
N HIS A 167 2.80 13.89 12.71
CA HIS A 167 1.94 13.64 13.86
C HIS A 167 2.71 13.83 15.16
#